data_8101789f25ab7011da7770ae5e8b2907
#
_entry.id   8101789f25ab7011da7770ae5e8b2907
#
_cell.length_a   1.000
_cell.length_b   1.000
_cell.length_c   1.000
_cell.angle_alpha   90.00
_cell.angle_beta   90.00
_cell.angle_gamma   90.00
#
_symmetry.space_group_name_H-M   'P 1'
#
loop_
_entity.id
_entity.type
_entity.pdbx_description
1 polymer ?
#
loop_
_entity_poly.entity_id
_entity_poly.type
_entity_poly.pdbx_seq_one_letter_code
_entity_poly.pdbx_strand_id
1 'polypeptide(L)'
;MKFDEALKMMKNGTPMKLPSWGGYWYWDPDKETVMMKCRAVDSETGKDLLDIRETQRVEYTLMNVASDEWIPATEENTTVLGGTPTFGFGEAIKFLKRGLKVKRQGWNGKNQYIELATNISYLSNTGEIINCDHDAIGNCAIAFVGTSGVQMGWLASQADMLAEDWTFKD
;
A
#
# COMPACT_ATOMS: atom_id res chain seq x y z
N MET A 1 12.45 11.60 3.27
CA MET A 1 12.68 13.07 3.31
C MET A 1 11.36 13.81 3.25
N LYS A 2 11.31 15.07 3.67
CA LYS A 2 10.11 15.91 3.58
C LYS A 2 9.82 16.37 2.15
N PHE A 3 8.60 16.84 1.92
CA PHE A 3 8.16 17.25 0.58
C PHE A 3 8.94 18.44 0.01
N ASP A 4 9.35 19.41 0.83
CA ASP A 4 10.12 20.56 0.36
C ASP A 4 11.50 20.15 -0.20
N GLU A 5 12.13 19.12 0.38
CA GLU A 5 13.36 18.52 -0.14
C GLU A 5 13.06 17.72 -1.42
N ALA A 6 11.99 16.93 -1.41
CA ALA A 6 11.56 16.17 -2.59
C ALA A 6 11.22 17.09 -3.78
N LEU A 7 10.57 18.24 -3.53
CA LEU A 7 10.26 19.22 -4.57
C LEU A 7 11.54 19.83 -5.18
N LYS A 8 12.58 20.08 -4.37
CA LYS A 8 13.89 20.52 -4.89
C LYS A 8 14.51 19.47 -5.79
N MET A 9 14.43 18.20 -5.39
CA MET A 9 14.91 17.09 -6.21
C MET A 9 14.13 16.95 -7.51
N MET A 10 12.80 17.06 -7.47
CA MET A 10 11.96 17.07 -8.68
C MET A 10 12.34 18.21 -9.64
N LYS A 11 12.57 19.42 -9.12
CA LYS A 11 13.03 20.57 -9.93
C LYS A 11 14.41 20.37 -10.54
N ASN A 12 15.24 19.51 -9.94
CA ASN A 12 16.54 19.10 -10.48
C ASN A 12 16.45 17.85 -11.38
N GLY A 13 15.23 17.41 -11.75
CA GLY A 13 15.01 16.30 -12.69
C GLY A 13 14.89 14.92 -12.06
N THR A 14 14.89 14.79 -10.73
CA THR A 14 14.75 13.50 -10.07
C THR A 14 13.26 13.24 -9.77
N PRO A 15 12.61 12.22 -10.36
CA PRO A 15 11.25 11.87 -9.99
C PRO A 15 11.19 11.32 -8.57
N MET A 16 10.12 11.67 -7.84
CA MET A 16 9.96 11.34 -6.42
C MET A 16 8.66 10.62 -6.16
N LYS A 17 8.61 9.79 -5.11
CA LYS A 17 7.42 9.02 -4.73
C LYS A 17 7.35 8.77 -3.23
N LEU A 18 6.21 8.33 -2.73
CA LEU A 18 6.12 7.64 -1.44
C LEU A 18 6.42 6.13 -1.62
N PRO A 19 6.96 5.43 -0.61
CA PRO A 19 7.44 4.05 -0.75
C PRO A 19 6.45 3.09 -1.39
N SER A 20 5.18 3.14 -0.98
CA SER A 20 4.11 2.26 -1.47
C SER A 20 3.56 2.58 -2.86
N TRP A 21 3.96 3.70 -3.47
CA TRP A 21 3.41 4.08 -4.76
C TRP A 21 4.00 3.27 -5.91
N GLY A 22 3.14 2.87 -6.84
CA GLY A 22 3.57 2.32 -8.12
C GLY A 22 3.90 3.38 -9.18
N GLY A 23 3.50 4.63 -8.94
CA GLY A 23 3.80 5.81 -9.75
C GLY A 23 4.79 6.75 -9.09
N TYR A 24 4.96 7.93 -9.65
CA TYR A 24 5.85 8.97 -9.14
C TYR A 24 5.35 10.38 -9.51
N TRP A 25 5.90 11.38 -8.81
CA TRP A 25 5.73 12.79 -9.14
C TRP A 25 7.03 13.34 -9.70
N TYR A 26 6.91 14.29 -10.63
CA TYR A 26 8.05 15.02 -11.20
C TYR A 26 7.66 16.47 -11.48
N TRP A 27 8.64 17.35 -11.60
CA TRP A 27 8.43 18.74 -11.96
C TRP A 27 8.43 18.89 -13.48
N ASP A 28 7.40 19.54 -14.03
CA ASP A 28 7.33 19.94 -15.42
C ASP A 28 7.70 21.44 -15.50
N PRO A 29 8.87 21.79 -16.06
CA PRO A 29 9.32 23.18 -16.09
C PRO A 29 8.51 24.04 -17.07
N ASP A 30 7.93 23.46 -18.13
CA ASP A 30 7.16 24.21 -19.13
C ASP A 30 5.77 24.57 -18.56
N LYS A 31 5.21 23.71 -17.73
CA LYS A 31 3.92 23.93 -17.07
C LYS A 31 4.06 24.58 -15.68
N GLU A 32 5.28 24.68 -15.18
CA GLU A 32 5.60 25.16 -13.84
C GLU A 32 4.77 24.46 -12.73
N THR A 33 4.63 23.15 -12.83
CA THR A 33 3.79 22.34 -11.92
C THR A 33 4.37 20.96 -11.65
N VAL A 34 3.83 20.31 -10.64
CA VAL A 34 4.09 18.89 -10.37
C VAL A 34 3.14 18.04 -11.20
N MET A 35 3.71 17.15 -11.99
CA MET A 35 2.98 16.11 -12.72
C MET A 35 3.03 14.79 -11.97
N MET A 36 1.92 14.06 -11.98
CA MET A 36 1.74 12.79 -11.31
C MET A 36 1.62 11.68 -12.36
N LYS A 37 2.62 10.79 -12.45
CA LYS A 37 2.60 9.61 -13.31
C LYS A 37 2.11 8.41 -12.52
N CYS A 38 1.09 7.71 -13.00
CA CYS A 38 0.54 6.52 -12.38
C CYS A 38 0.08 5.51 -13.46
N ARG A 39 -0.38 4.34 -13.04
CA ARG A 39 -1.12 3.46 -13.96
C ARG A 39 -2.52 4.05 -14.16
N ALA A 40 -3.06 3.95 -15.38
CA ALA A 40 -4.40 4.47 -15.68
C ALA A 40 -5.49 3.88 -14.75
N VAL A 41 -5.34 2.63 -14.33
CA VAL A 41 -6.25 1.93 -13.40
C VAL A 41 -6.23 2.48 -11.97
N ASP A 42 -5.14 3.15 -11.57
CA ASP A 42 -4.99 3.75 -10.25
C ASP A 42 -5.43 5.22 -10.22
N SER A 43 -5.67 5.78 -11.40
CA SER A 43 -6.01 7.19 -11.59
C SER A 43 -7.50 7.44 -11.36
N GLU A 44 -7.82 8.57 -10.77
CA GLU A 44 -9.21 9.05 -10.60
C GLU A 44 -9.91 9.40 -11.92
N THR A 45 -9.12 9.68 -12.97
CA THR A 45 -9.62 10.09 -14.28
C THR A 45 -9.42 9.05 -15.38
N GLY A 46 -8.81 7.89 -15.04
CA GLY A 46 -8.41 6.88 -16.03
C GLY A 46 -7.20 7.28 -16.90
N LYS A 47 -6.59 8.46 -16.66
CA LYS A 47 -5.37 8.90 -17.33
C LYS A 47 -4.15 8.49 -16.54
N ASP A 48 -3.07 8.17 -17.20
CA ASP A 48 -1.80 7.77 -16.58
C ASP A 48 -0.90 8.96 -16.19
N LEU A 49 -1.30 10.17 -16.59
CA LEU A 49 -0.61 11.42 -16.30
C LEU A 49 -1.61 12.49 -15.87
N LEU A 50 -1.39 13.07 -14.72
CA LEU A 50 -2.24 14.08 -14.10
C LEU A 50 -1.41 15.30 -13.69
N ASP A 51 -1.99 16.48 -13.83
CA ASP A 51 -1.46 17.70 -13.22
C ASP A 51 -1.96 17.81 -11.78
N ILE A 52 -1.10 18.12 -10.82
CA ILE A 52 -1.49 18.26 -9.41
C ILE A 52 -2.57 19.31 -9.19
N ARG A 53 -2.64 20.33 -10.05
CA ARG A 53 -3.65 21.40 -10.01
C ARG A 53 -5.05 20.91 -10.38
N GLU A 54 -5.17 19.77 -11.07
CA GLU A 54 -6.42 19.16 -11.54
C GLU A 54 -6.90 18.03 -10.63
N THR A 55 -6.23 17.76 -9.50
CA THR A 55 -6.62 16.67 -8.61
C THR A 55 -7.99 16.92 -7.99
N GLN A 56 -8.84 15.89 -7.99
CA GLN A 56 -10.11 15.88 -7.28
C GLN A 56 -9.97 15.34 -5.85
N ARG A 57 -8.85 14.65 -5.53
CA ARG A 57 -8.54 14.08 -4.22
C ARG A 57 -7.68 15.03 -3.39
N VAL A 58 -8.21 16.22 -3.09
CA VAL A 58 -7.46 17.29 -2.43
C VAL A 58 -6.88 16.85 -1.10
N GLU A 59 -7.70 16.23 -0.24
CA GLU A 59 -7.26 15.74 1.08
C GLU A 59 -6.12 14.73 0.95
N TYR A 60 -6.27 13.74 0.06
CA TYR A 60 -5.23 12.74 -0.21
C TYR A 60 -3.93 13.40 -0.70
N THR A 61 -4.02 14.38 -1.58
CA THR A 61 -2.86 15.12 -2.08
C THR A 61 -2.16 15.88 -0.95
N LEU A 62 -2.92 16.53 -0.07
CA LEU A 62 -2.37 17.24 1.09
C LEU A 62 -1.71 16.29 2.09
N MET A 63 -2.28 15.11 2.33
CA MET A 63 -1.65 14.09 3.17
C MET A 63 -0.31 13.62 2.59
N ASN A 64 -0.23 13.46 1.27
CA ASN A 64 1.02 13.09 0.61
C ASN A 64 2.09 14.19 0.75
N VAL A 65 1.71 15.44 0.53
CA VAL A 65 2.60 16.60 0.73
C VAL A 65 3.08 16.70 2.18
N ALA A 66 2.23 16.37 3.15
CA ALA A 66 2.59 16.37 4.57
C ALA A 66 3.48 15.21 5.01
N SER A 67 3.69 14.20 4.14
CA SER A 67 4.54 13.03 4.46
C SER A 67 6.03 13.41 4.51
N ASP A 68 6.76 12.75 5.38
CA ASP A 68 8.23 12.82 5.49
C ASP A 68 8.94 11.58 4.92
N GLU A 69 8.20 10.72 4.22
CA GLU A 69 8.69 9.45 3.64
C GLU A 69 9.02 9.53 2.16
N TRP A 70 9.19 10.72 1.57
CA TRP A 70 9.53 10.87 0.16
C TRP A 70 10.87 10.25 -0.19
N ILE A 71 10.91 9.48 -1.27
CA ILE A 71 12.10 8.79 -1.81
C ILE A 71 12.18 9.00 -3.32
N PRO A 72 13.38 8.90 -3.92
CA PRO A 72 13.53 8.86 -5.38
C PRO A 72 12.79 7.67 -5.99
N ALA A 73 12.12 7.90 -7.10
CA ALA A 73 11.55 6.84 -7.92
C ALA A 73 12.65 6.24 -8.81
N THR A 74 12.77 4.92 -8.77
CA THR A 74 13.76 4.15 -9.57
C THR A 74 13.07 3.02 -10.33
N GLU A 75 13.77 2.44 -11.28
CA GLU A 75 13.30 1.25 -12.02
C GLU A 75 13.02 0.05 -11.09
N GLU A 76 13.70 -0.02 -9.95
CA GLU A 76 13.56 -1.13 -9.01
C GLU A 76 12.33 -1.00 -8.10
N ASN A 77 11.98 0.24 -7.71
CA ASN A 77 10.97 0.52 -6.69
C ASN A 77 9.66 1.10 -7.23
N THR A 78 9.50 1.24 -8.55
CA THR A 78 8.38 1.96 -9.15
C THR A 78 7.71 1.14 -10.26
N THR A 79 6.45 0.74 -10.07
CA THR A 79 5.73 -0.17 -10.99
C THR A 79 5.64 0.38 -12.42
N VAL A 80 5.37 1.66 -12.59
CA VAL A 80 5.30 2.28 -13.95
C VAL A 80 6.65 2.34 -14.65
N LEU A 81 7.76 2.05 -13.94
CA LEU A 81 9.10 1.90 -14.47
C LEU A 81 9.57 0.43 -14.53
N GLY A 82 8.69 -0.54 -14.18
CA GLY A 82 8.98 -1.97 -14.20
C GLY A 82 9.31 -2.60 -12.85
N GLY A 83 9.38 -1.81 -11.77
CA GLY A 83 9.74 -2.27 -10.44
C GLY A 83 8.56 -2.69 -9.55
N THR A 84 8.88 -3.08 -8.33
CA THR A 84 7.90 -3.44 -7.30
C THR A 84 8.09 -2.55 -6.07
N PRO A 85 7.10 -1.71 -5.72
CA PRO A 85 7.19 -0.89 -4.52
C PRO A 85 7.17 -1.76 -3.26
N THR A 86 8.03 -1.43 -2.30
CA THR A 86 8.05 -2.06 -0.99
C THR A 86 7.82 -1.02 0.11
N PHE A 87 7.37 -1.50 1.26
CA PHE A 87 7.05 -0.67 2.43
C PHE A 87 7.22 -1.48 3.71
N GLY A 88 7.26 -0.78 4.85
CA GLY A 88 7.37 -1.40 6.16
C GLY A 88 6.06 -1.98 6.67
N PHE A 89 6.14 -2.74 7.78
CA PHE A 89 4.99 -3.41 8.39
C PHE A 89 3.88 -2.42 8.84
N GLY A 90 4.25 -1.24 9.31
CA GLY A 90 3.27 -0.21 9.69
C GLY A 90 2.36 0.19 8.54
N GLU A 91 2.90 0.36 7.33
CA GLU A 91 2.12 0.62 6.12
C GLU A 91 1.31 -0.62 5.70
N ALA A 92 1.85 -1.83 5.82
CA ALA A 92 1.12 -3.06 5.56
C ALA A 92 -0.17 -3.13 6.39
N ILE A 93 -0.12 -2.80 7.68
CA ILE A 93 -1.31 -2.76 8.56
C ILE A 93 -2.32 -1.69 8.12
N LYS A 94 -1.86 -0.51 7.71
CA LYS A 94 -2.77 0.52 7.16
C LYS A 94 -3.49 0.03 5.91
N PHE A 95 -2.79 -0.65 5.01
CA PHE A 95 -3.39 -1.22 3.79
C PHE A 95 -4.36 -2.36 4.08
N LEU A 96 -4.06 -3.24 5.04
CA LEU A 96 -4.98 -4.28 5.50
C LEU A 96 -6.30 -3.68 6.01
N LYS A 97 -6.23 -2.62 6.82
CA LYS A 97 -7.43 -1.91 7.33
C LYS A 97 -8.26 -1.26 6.23
N ARG A 98 -7.66 -1.01 5.07
CA ARG A 98 -8.34 -0.51 3.86
C ARG A 98 -8.85 -1.64 2.95
N GLY A 99 -8.73 -2.90 3.36
CA GLY A 99 -9.19 -4.06 2.61
C GLY A 99 -8.24 -4.53 1.51
N LEU A 100 -6.99 -4.06 1.50
CA LEU A 100 -5.99 -4.49 0.54
C LEU A 100 -5.25 -5.75 1.03
N LYS A 101 -4.75 -6.54 0.10
CA LYS A 101 -3.96 -7.75 0.36
C LYS A 101 -2.49 -7.41 0.27
N VAL A 102 -1.70 -7.87 1.24
CA VAL A 102 -0.25 -7.63 1.27
C VAL A 102 0.52 -8.92 1.54
N LYS A 103 1.76 -8.93 1.11
CA LYS A 103 2.70 -10.05 1.29
C LYS A 103 4.11 -9.52 1.50
N ARG A 104 5.01 -10.33 2.01
CA ARG A 104 6.44 -10.06 1.97
C ARG A 104 7.05 -10.63 0.68
N GLN A 105 8.02 -9.94 0.10
CA GLN A 105 8.79 -10.46 -1.03
C GLN A 105 9.58 -11.73 -0.63
N GLY A 106 10.08 -11.77 0.60
CA GLY A 106 10.86 -12.90 1.13
C GLY A 106 10.06 -14.15 1.51
N TRP A 107 8.73 -14.16 1.40
CA TRP A 107 7.96 -15.37 1.70
C TRP A 107 8.13 -16.43 0.62
N ASN A 108 8.45 -17.66 1.04
CA ASN A 108 8.79 -18.78 0.15
C ASN A 108 7.58 -19.45 -0.53
N GLY A 109 6.37 -19.19 -0.05
CA GLY A 109 5.15 -19.81 -0.57
C GLY A 109 4.60 -19.07 -1.78
N LYS A 110 4.27 -19.81 -2.85
CA LYS A 110 3.57 -19.25 -4.01
C LYS A 110 2.22 -18.71 -3.58
N ASN A 111 1.93 -17.47 -3.96
CA ASN A 111 0.65 -16.81 -3.70
C ASN A 111 0.28 -16.63 -2.22
N GLN A 112 1.23 -16.70 -1.30
CA GLN A 112 0.97 -16.38 0.11
C GLN A 112 0.72 -14.87 0.27
N TYR A 113 -0.25 -14.53 1.10
CA TYR A 113 -0.56 -13.16 1.46
C TYR A 113 -1.34 -13.12 2.76
N ILE A 114 -1.48 -11.93 3.33
CA ILE A 114 -2.40 -11.66 4.43
C ILE A 114 -3.48 -10.67 3.98
N GLU A 115 -4.66 -10.81 4.57
CA GLU A 115 -5.80 -9.92 4.39
C GLU A 115 -6.56 -9.74 5.70
N LEU A 116 -7.34 -8.68 5.80
CA LEU A 116 -8.21 -8.46 6.96
C LEU A 116 -9.52 -9.22 6.77
N ALA A 117 -9.76 -10.20 7.62
CA ALA A 117 -11.04 -10.88 7.72
C ALA A 117 -11.97 -10.09 8.65
N THR A 118 -13.21 -9.90 8.23
CA THR A 118 -14.26 -9.23 9.00
C THR A 118 -15.50 -10.14 9.09
N ASN A 119 -16.39 -9.86 10.04
CA ASN A 119 -17.62 -10.66 10.26
C ASN A 119 -17.31 -12.15 10.47
N ILE A 120 -16.34 -12.43 11.34
CA ILE A 120 -15.86 -13.78 11.57
C ILE A 120 -16.95 -14.60 12.25
N SER A 121 -17.19 -15.80 11.72
CA SER A 121 -18.07 -16.79 12.34
C SER A 121 -17.40 -18.16 12.37
N TYR A 122 -17.85 -19.01 13.28
CA TYR A 122 -17.38 -20.40 13.35
C TYR A 122 -18.53 -21.35 13.66
N LEU A 123 -18.34 -22.63 13.32
CA LEU A 123 -19.27 -23.70 13.67
C LEU A 123 -18.84 -24.30 15.02
N SER A 124 -19.75 -24.27 16.00
CA SER A 124 -19.52 -24.89 17.29
C SER A 124 -19.55 -26.43 17.20
N ASN A 125 -19.05 -27.11 18.22
CA ASN A 125 -19.14 -28.58 18.34
C ASN A 125 -20.60 -29.09 18.38
N THR A 126 -21.58 -28.24 18.71
CA THR A 126 -22.99 -28.56 18.73
C THR A 126 -23.69 -28.31 17.39
N GLY A 127 -22.95 -27.84 16.37
CA GLY A 127 -23.48 -27.56 15.04
C GLY A 127 -24.13 -26.18 14.90
N GLU A 128 -23.93 -25.30 15.86
CA GLU A 128 -24.45 -23.92 15.81
C GLU A 128 -23.42 -22.99 15.14
N ILE A 129 -23.87 -22.09 14.28
CA ILE A 129 -23.02 -21.02 13.74
C ILE A 129 -22.97 -19.88 14.76
N ILE A 130 -21.79 -19.61 15.28
CA ILE A 130 -21.54 -18.52 16.21
C ILE A 130 -20.94 -17.36 15.42
N ASN A 131 -21.64 -16.23 15.38
CA ASN A 131 -21.15 -14.99 14.80
C ASN A 131 -20.46 -14.16 15.88
N CYS A 132 -19.28 -13.63 15.55
CA CYS A 132 -18.55 -12.73 16.42
C CYS A 132 -19.09 -11.30 16.26
N ASP A 133 -20.31 -11.05 16.72
CA ASP A 133 -20.97 -9.73 16.66
C ASP A 133 -20.49 -8.78 17.79
N HIS A 134 -19.42 -9.11 18.46
CA HIS A 134 -18.90 -8.27 19.53
C HIS A 134 -18.06 -7.13 18.99
N ASP A 135 -18.45 -5.92 19.30
CA ASP A 135 -17.83 -4.67 18.87
C ASP A 135 -16.36 -4.51 19.25
N ALA A 136 -15.88 -5.26 20.23
CA ALA A 136 -14.59 -4.96 20.84
C ALA A 136 -13.40 -5.80 20.33
N ILE A 137 -13.53 -7.08 20.06
CA ILE A 137 -12.35 -7.95 19.84
C ILE A 137 -12.57 -9.01 18.76
N GLY A 138 -13.80 -9.42 18.48
CA GLY A 138 -14.08 -10.66 17.76
C GLY A 138 -14.38 -10.51 16.28
N ASN A 139 -14.56 -9.31 15.79
CA ASN A 139 -15.13 -9.11 14.45
C ASN A 139 -14.08 -8.96 13.33
N CYS A 140 -12.82 -8.78 13.67
CA CYS A 140 -11.73 -8.67 12.71
C CYS A 140 -10.54 -9.53 13.14
N ALA A 141 -9.93 -10.19 12.17
CA ALA A 141 -8.64 -10.88 12.34
C ALA A 141 -7.81 -10.78 11.06
N ILE A 142 -6.51 -10.87 11.22
CA ILE A 142 -5.62 -11.02 10.06
C ILE A 142 -5.65 -12.49 9.66
N ALA A 143 -6.08 -12.77 8.43
CA ALA A 143 -6.05 -14.09 7.83
C ALA A 143 -4.78 -14.24 7.01
N PHE A 144 -4.07 -15.35 7.19
CA PHE A 144 -2.96 -15.76 6.33
C PHE A 144 -3.50 -16.75 5.31
N VAL A 145 -3.36 -16.42 4.04
CA VAL A 145 -3.76 -17.28 2.93
C VAL A 145 -2.51 -17.91 2.32
N GLY A 146 -2.39 -19.20 2.46
CA GLY A 146 -1.26 -19.99 1.96
C GLY A 146 -1.71 -21.05 0.95
N THR A 147 -0.76 -21.82 0.46
CA THR A 147 -1.02 -22.93 -0.49
C THR A 147 -1.86 -24.06 0.11
N SER A 148 -1.83 -24.23 1.41
CA SER A 148 -2.56 -25.27 2.15
C SER A 148 -3.87 -24.80 2.75
N GLY A 149 -4.28 -23.56 2.50
CA GLY A 149 -5.53 -22.99 3.00
C GLY A 149 -5.37 -21.69 3.77
N VAL A 150 -6.38 -21.34 4.52
CA VAL A 150 -6.47 -20.09 5.29
C VAL A 150 -6.25 -20.36 6.76
N GLN A 151 -5.31 -19.65 7.36
CA GLN A 151 -5.11 -19.60 8.81
C GLN A 151 -5.71 -18.30 9.35
N MET A 152 -6.74 -18.42 10.17
CA MET A 152 -7.35 -17.28 10.86
C MET A 152 -6.55 -16.91 12.10
N GLY A 153 -6.38 -15.61 12.34
CA GLY A 153 -5.64 -15.14 13.50
C GLY A 153 -4.11 -15.24 13.34
N TRP A 154 -3.60 -14.87 12.16
CA TRP A 154 -2.15 -14.85 11.91
C TRP A 154 -1.41 -13.91 12.87
N LEU A 155 -0.30 -14.38 13.44
CA LEU A 155 0.59 -13.61 14.28
C LEU A 155 1.85 -13.22 13.50
N ALA A 156 2.15 -11.93 13.45
CA ALA A 156 3.40 -11.44 12.87
C ALA A 156 4.58 -11.85 13.76
N SER A 157 5.60 -12.46 13.17
CA SER A 157 6.88 -12.63 13.83
C SER A 157 7.63 -11.30 13.97
N GLN A 158 8.66 -11.23 14.81
CA GLN A 158 9.51 -10.04 14.84
C GLN A 158 10.15 -9.75 13.48
N ALA A 159 10.54 -10.80 12.75
CA ALA A 159 11.08 -10.66 11.41
C ALA A 159 10.05 -10.03 10.45
N ASP A 160 8.77 -10.34 10.60
CA ASP A 160 7.71 -9.72 9.78
C ASP A 160 7.46 -8.26 10.18
N MET A 161 7.46 -7.98 11.48
CA MET A 161 7.24 -6.61 12.00
C MET A 161 8.38 -5.64 11.65
N LEU A 162 9.61 -6.13 11.56
CA LEU A 162 10.81 -5.33 11.26
C LEU A 162 11.16 -5.31 9.77
N ALA A 163 10.40 -6.00 8.94
CA ALA A 163 10.66 -6.10 7.51
C ALA A 163 10.24 -4.85 6.75
N GLU A 164 11.03 -4.48 5.75
CA GLU A 164 10.80 -3.38 4.81
C GLU A 164 10.47 -3.87 3.39
N ASP A 165 10.26 -5.17 3.23
CA ASP A 165 9.97 -5.84 1.96
C ASP A 165 8.49 -6.21 1.76
N TRP A 166 7.60 -5.57 2.50
CA TRP A 166 6.17 -5.71 2.30
C TRP A 166 5.75 -5.10 0.96
N THR A 167 4.85 -5.76 0.26
CA THR A 167 4.32 -5.32 -1.04
C THR A 167 2.88 -5.77 -1.21
N PHE A 168 2.20 -5.25 -2.22
CA PHE A 168 0.85 -5.68 -2.52
C PHE A 168 0.82 -7.09 -3.13
N LYS A 169 -0.27 -7.81 -2.87
CA LYS A 169 -0.61 -9.03 -3.61
C LYS A 169 -1.27 -8.61 -4.91
N ASP A 170 -0.71 -9.08 -6.02
CA ASP A 170 -1.28 -8.94 -7.37
C ASP A 170 -2.61 -9.68 -7.51
#